data_4ea2dfb2307a8026298d317da910825a
#
_entry.id   4ea2dfb2307a8026298d317da910825a
#
_cell.length_a   1.000
_cell.length_b   1.000
_cell.length_c   1.000
_cell.angle_alpha   90.00
_cell.angle_beta   90.00
_cell.angle_gamma   90.00
#
_symmetry.space_group_name_H-M   'P 1'
#
loop_
_entity.id
_entity.type
_entity.pdbx_description
1 polymer ?
#
loop_
_entity_poly.entity_id
_entity_poly.type
_entity_poly.pdbx_seq_one_letter_code
_entity_poly.pdbx_strand_id
1 'polypeptide(L)'
;MIDTYLLEHLVAFKKHRTLSEAAQALHLTQPTLTRSMHKLEEEFGVKLFAREKKRLYLNETGKVAAEYAENILRMQEAMEEQVRLTDRRHKTITVGSCAPGPLLELTPKLTAAFTQMAISTEMADEQSLLTGLNNKTYQMIILTHPLEDELYYSKHCGSEQLCACLVSEHKYAYENSVTFAQMNGESFLMVSEVGIWDGIVRKHMPQSKFLLLSGSESLIEVADTSSLPTFSTDLSIRILGMRRHRFSIPFADEDAHMDFYCICLESEYQHLTKWFKQLS
;
A
#
# COMPACT_ATOMS: atom_id res chain seq x y z
N MET A 1 -6.72 9.02 -38.60
CA MET A 1 -6.15 8.85 -37.20
C MET A 1 -6.88 7.68 -36.59
N ILE A 2 -6.17 6.73 -36.01
CA ILE A 2 -6.78 5.52 -35.42
C ILE A 2 -7.41 5.86 -34.09
N ASP A 3 -8.71 5.59 -33.95
CA ASP A 3 -9.43 5.80 -32.71
C ASP A 3 -9.02 4.76 -31.64
N THR A 4 -8.84 5.16 -30.40
CA THR A 4 -8.37 4.29 -29.29
C THR A 4 -9.25 3.06 -29.10
N TYR A 5 -10.58 3.18 -29.22
CA TYR A 5 -11.49 2.04 -29.07
C TYR A 5 -11.22 0.92 -30.09
N LEU A 6 -10.69 1.24 -31.28
CA LEU A 6 -10.32 0.24 -32.29
C LEU A 6 -9.10 -0.58 -31.83
N LEU A 7 -8.16 0.07 -31.10
CA LEU A 7 -7.01 -0.61 -30.51
C LEU A 7 -7.46 -1.53 -29.37
N GLU A 8 -8.38 -1.07 -28.51
CA GLU A 8 -8.98 -1.89 -27.46
C GLU A 8 -9.65 -3.15 -28.01
N HIS A 9 -10.39 -3.00 -29.11
CA HIS A 9 -11.05 -4.10 -29.78
C HIS A 9 -10.05 -5.10 -30.37
N LEU A 10 -8.93 -4.63 -30.95
CA LEU A 10 -7.86 -5.47 -31.48
C LEU A 10 -7.18 -6.27 -30.37
N VAL A 11 -6.86 -5.61 -29.26
CA VAL A 11 -6.24 -6.24 -28.07
C VAL A 11 -7.18 -7.28 -27.45
N ALA A 12 -8.47 -6.97 -27.33
CA ALA A 12 -9.46 -7.92 -26.84
C ALA A 12 -9.55 -9.16 -27.77
N PHE A 13 -9.52 -8.95 -29.10
CA PHE A 13 -9.48 -10.08 -30.03
C PHE A 13 -8.20 -10.92 -29.89
N LYS A 14 -7.04 -10.30 -29.72
CA LYS A 14 -5.77 -11.02 -29.45
C LYS A 14 -5.88 -11.90 -28.21
N LYS A 15 -6.45 -11.35 -27.13
CA LYS A 15 -6.61 -12.03 -25.84
C LYS A 15 -7.59 -13.21 -25.89
N HIS A 16 -8.76 -13.02 -26.50
CA HIS A 16 -9.86 -13.99 -26.50
C HIS A 16 -9.88 -14.93 -27.70
N ARG A 17 -9.11 -14.62 -28.76
CA ARG A 17 -8.90 -15.45 -29.96
C ARG A 17 -10.15 -15.72 -30.81
N THR A 18 -11.34 -15.30 -30.39
CA THR A 18 -12.58 -15.38 -31.18
C THR A 18 -13.36 -14.07 -31.10
N LEU A 19 -14.05 -13.72 -32.21
CA LEU A 19 -14.87 -12.49 -32.25
C LEU A 19 -16.03 -12.54 -31.23
N SER A 20 -16.59 -13.71 -30.98
CA SER A 20 -17.70 -13.86 -30.02
C SER A 20 -17.27 -13.61 -28.60
N GLU A 21 -16.17 -14.23 -28.15
CA GLU A 21 -15.62 -14.06 -26.80
C GLU A 21 -15.10 -12.64 -26.58
N ALA A 22 -14.38 -12.07 -27.56
CA ALA A 22 -13.91 -10.70 -27.48
C ALA A 22 -15.08 -9.69 -27.43
N ALA A 23 -16.13 -9.90 -28.24
CA ALA A 23 -17.33 -9.04 -28.19
C ALA A 23 -18.03 -9.14 -26.83
N GLN A 24 -18.16 -10.33 -26.27
CA GLN A 24 -18.73 -10.54 -24.95
C GLN A 24 -17.91 -9.83 -23.85
N ALA A 25 -16.59 -9.95 -23.89
CA ALA A 25 -15.69 -9.27 -22.94
C ALA A 25 -15.78 -7.73 -23.01
N LEU A 26 -16.07 -7.19 -24.20
CA LEU A 26 -16.24 -5.77 -24.43
C LEU A 26 -17.69 -5.29 -24.28
N HIS A 27 -18.62 -6.16 -23.90
CA HIS A 27 -20.06 -5.90 -23.85
C HIS A 27 -20.63 -5.39 -25.21
N LEU A 28 -20.10 -5.90 -26.32
CA LEU A 28 -20.51 -5.55 -27.67
C LEU A 28 -21.19 -6.73 -28.38
N THR A 29 -21.84 -6.43 -29.50
CA THR A 29 -22.27 -7.48 -30.42
C THR A 29 -21.13 -7.89 -31.35
N GLN A 30 -21.09 -9.17 -31.74
CA GLN A 30 -20.08 -9.67 -32.71
C GLN A 30 -20.08 -8.89 -34.04
N PRO A 31 -21.23 -8.49 -34.64
CA PRO A 31 -21.23 -7.63 -35.84
C PRO A 31 -20.57 -6.28 -35.61
N THR A 32 -20.75 -5.67 -34.43
CA THR A 32 -20.09 -4.40 -34.07
C THR A 32 -18.58 -4.56 -34.03
N LEU A 33 -18.08 -5.61 -33.33
CA LEU A 33 -16.65 -5.89 -33.27
C LEU A 33 -16.05 -6.19 -34.67
N THR A 34 -16.78 -6.92 -35.50
CA THR A 34 -16.36 -7.20 -36.88
C THR A 34 -16.21 -5.91 -37.71
N ARG A 35 -17.15 -4.96 -37.57
CA ARG A 35 -17.05 -3.65 -38.26
C ARG A 35 -15.82 -2.87 -37.75
N SER A 36 -15.54 -2.88 -36.46
CA SER A 36 -14.36 -2.25 -35.91
C SER A 36 -13.07 -2.84 -36.46
N MET A 37 -13.00 -4.15 -36.60
CA MET A 37 -11.84 -4.81 -37.22
C MET A 37 -11.63 -4.42 -38.69
N HIS A 38 -12.73 -4.32 -39.45
CA HIS A 38 -12.66 -3.83 -40.83
C HIS A 38 -12.24 -2.36 -40.90
N LYS A 39 -12.82 -1.49 -40.04
CA LYS A 39 -12.41 -0.08 -39.98
C LYS A 39 -10.92 0.05 -39.64
N LEU A 40 -10.41 -0.78 -38.75
CA LEU A 40 -8.99 -0.77 -38.39
C LEU A 40 -8.09 -1.19 -39.56
N GLU A 41 -8.48 -2.21 -40.36
CA GLU A 41 -7.76 -2.57 -41.60
C GLU A 41 -7.79 -1.43 -42.63
N GLU A 42 -8.91 -0.71 -42.74
CA GLU A 42 -9.04 0.45 -43.64
C GLU A 42 -8.10 1.60 -43.19
N GLU A 43 -8.04 1.91 -41.90
CA GLU A 43 -7.16 2.95 -41.36
C GLU A 43 -5.68 2.61 -41.55
N PHE A 44 -5.27 1.33 -41.42
CA PHE A 44 -3.91 0.89 -41.69
C PHE A 44 -3.62 0.71 -43.19
N GLY A 45 -4.63 0.58 -44.00
CA GLY A 45 -4.49 0.30 -45.42
C GLY A 45 -3.96 -1.11 -45.75
N VAL A 46 -3.94 -2.01 -44.76
CA VAL A 46 -3.42 -3.39 -44.91
C VAL A 46 -4.32 -4.38 -44.16
N LYS A 47 -4.26 -5.66 -44.59
CA LYS A 47 -4.98 -6.72 -43.86
C LYS A 47 -4.26 -7.12 -42.60
N LEU A 48 -5.01 -7.17 -41.49
CA LEU A 48 -4.53 -7.58 -40.17
C LEU A 48 -5.00 -9.00 -39.81
N PHE A 49 -6.05 -9.46 -40.50
CA PHE A 49 -6.67 -10.75 -40.21
C PHE A 49 -6.58 -11.69 -41.40
N ALA A 50 -6.45 -12.97 -41.12
CA ALA A 50 -6.57 -14.05 -42.06
C ALA A 50 -7.64 -15.07 -41.60
N ARG A 51 -8.19 -15.84 -42.54
CA ARG A 51 -9.18 -16.91 -42.26
C ARG A 51 -8.61 -18.26 -42.68
N GLU A 52 -8.69 -19.22 -41.76
CA GLU A 52 -8.36 -20.60 -42.03
C GLU A 52 -9.49 -21.49 -41.44
N LYS A 53 -10.02 -22.40 -42.25
CA LYS A 53 -11.09 -23.34 -41.84
C LYS A 53 -12.24 -22.69 -41.06
N LYS A 54 -12.72 -21.52 -41.51
CA LYS A 54 -13.77 -20.69 -40.88
C LYS A 54 -13.36 -19.96 -39.60
N ARG A 55 -12.11 -20.01 -39.15
CA ARG A 55 -11.62 -19.25 -38.01
C ARG A 55 -10.87 -18.00 -38.47
N LEU A 56 -11.14 -16.89 -37.80
CA LEU A 56 -10.40 -15.64 -37.97
C LEU A 56 -9.22 -15.65 -36.98
N TYR A 57 -8.05 -15.23 -37.46
CA TYR A 57 -6.85 -15.06 -36.63
C TYR A 57 -6.03 -13.86 -37.13
N LEU A 58 -5.16 -13.33 -36.26
CA LEU A 58 -4.24 -12.26 -36.63
C LEU A 58 -3.15 -12.83 -37.54
N ASN A 59 -2.95 -12.22 -38.72
CA ASN A 59 -1.78 -12.48 -39.54
C ASN A 59 -0.52 -11.82 -38.91
N GLU A 60 0.63 -11.93 -39.50
CA GLU A 60 1.89 -11.36 -38.96
C GLU A 60 1.79 -9.84 -38.76
N THR A 61 1.19 -9.11 -39.72
CA THR A 61 0.95 -7.66 -39.60
C THR A 61 -0.03 -7.35 -38.44
N GLY A 62 -1.07 -8.17 -38.30
CA GLY A 62 -2.04 -8.04 -37.20
C GLY A 62 -1.44 -8.29 -35.82
N LYS A 63 -0.49 -9.22 -35.70
CA LYS A 63 0.25 -9.45 -34.44
C LYS A 63 1.06 -8.23 -34.04
N VAL A 64 1.81 -7.67 -35.02
CA VAL A 64 2.59 -6.43 -34.80
C VAL A 64 1.66 -5.28 -34.41
N ALA A 65 0.55 -5.09 -35.12
CA ALA A 65 -0.41 -4.05 -34.79
C ALA A 65 -0.98 -4.21 -33.37
N ALA A 66 -1.28 -5.46 -32.95
CA ALA A 66 -1.81 -5.74 -31.62
C ALA A 66 -0.78 -5.51 -30.50
N GLU A 67 0.50 -5.77 -30.73
CA GLU A 67 1.59 -5.47 -29.78
C GLU A 67 1.75 -3.95 -29.56
N TYR A 68 1.75 -3.19 -30.64
CA TYR A 68 1.79 -1.73 -30.54
C TYR A 68 0.51 -1.16 -29.91
N ALA A 69 -0.65 -1.72 -30.22
CA ALA A 69 -1.92 -1.33 -29.59
C ALA A 69 -1.88 -1.51 -28.07
N GLU A 70 -1.37 -2.64 -27.57
CA GLU A 70 -1.20 -2.88 -26.13
C GLU A 70 -0.25 -1.84 -25.49
N ASN A 71 0.82 -1.46 -26.18
CA ASN A 71 1.75 -0.46 -25.68
C ASN A 71 1.11 0.94 -25.61
N ILE A 72 0.35 1.32 -26.65
CA ILE A 72 -0.35 2.61 -26.71
C ILE A 72 -1.39 2.70 -25.58
N LEU A 73 -2.20 1.65 -25.40
CA LEU A 73 -3.23 1.63 -24.34
C LEU A 73 -2.60 1.72 -22.95
N ARG A 74 -1.52 0.97 -22.68
CA ARG A 74 -0.77 1.09 -21.41
C ARG A 74 -0.20 2.49 -21.20
N MET A 75 0.31 3.13 -22.25
CA MET A 75 0.84 4.49 -22.15
C MET A 75 -0.27 5.52 -21.93
N GLN A 76 -1.46 5.32 -22.50
CA GLN A 76 -2.62 6.14 -22.24
C GLN A 76 -3.08 6.02 -20.79
N GLU A 77 -3.21 4.81 -20.25
CA GLU A 77 -3.55 4.56 -18.86
C GLU A 77 -2.52 5.24 -17.91
N ALA A 78 -1.22 5.06 -18.20
CA ALA A 78 -0.16 5.71 -17.43
C ALA A 78 -0.24 7.25 -17.48
N MET A 79 -0.55 7.82 -18.64
CA MET A 79 -0.74 9.27 -18.80
C MET A 79 -1.92 9.77 -17.94
N GLU A 80 -3.07 9.10 -18.01
CA GLU A 80 -4.25 9.47 -17.24
C GLU A 80 -3.97 9.42 -15.73
N GLU A 81 -3.28 8.37 -15.29
CA GLU A 81 -2.87 8.22 -13.89
C GLU A 81 -1.94 9.36 -13.45
N GLN A 82 -0.89 9.66 -14.26
CA GLN A 82 0.06 10.74 -13.95
C GLN A 82 -0.62 12.12 -13.91
N VAL A 83 -1.56 12.39 -14.78
CA VAL A 83 -2.33 13.65 -14.75
C VAL A 83 -3.15 13.75 -13.47
N ARG A 84 -3.85 12.66 -13.07
CA ARG A 84 -4.64 12.62 -11.83
C ARG A 84 -3.74 12.75 -10.59
N LEU A 85 -2.60 12.05 -10.56
CA LEU A 85 -1.62 12.15 -9.47
C LEU A 85 -1.09 13.58 -9.33
N THR A 86 -0.76 14.23 -10.45
CA THR A 86 -0.27 15.62 -10.45
C THR A 86 -1.31 16.58 -9.88
N ASP A 87 -2.58 16.49 -10.27
CA ASP A 87 -3.66 17.32 -9.69
C ASP A 87 -3.84 17.04 -8.19
N ARG A 88 -3.82 15.77 -7.78
CA ARG A 88 -3.93 15.36 -6.37
C ARG A 88 -2.79 15.92 -5.53
N ARG A 89 -1.54 15.88 -6.02
CA ARG A 89 -0.36 16.37 -5.31
C ARG A 89 -0.40 17.87 -4.98
N HIS A 90 -1.12 18.66 -5.74
CA HIS A 90 -1.34 20.08 -5.43
C HIS A 90 -2.33 20.30 -4.28
N LYS A 91 -3.10 19.30 -3.90
CA LYS A 91 -4.19 19.39 -2.91
C LYS A 91 -3.96 18.50 -1.69
N THR A 92 -3.15 17.45 -1.83
CA THR A 92 -3.00 16.40 -0.81
C THR A 92 -1.55 15.97 -0.68
N ILE A 93 -1.07 15.85 0.55
CA ILE A 93 0.18 15.15 0.86
C ILE A 93 -0.20 13.72 1.25
N THR A 94 0.29 12.74 0.50
CA THR A 94 0.08 11.32 0.79
C THR A 94 1.33 10.72 1.42
N VAL A 95 1.16 10.11 2.59
CA VAL A 95 2.24 9.49 3.38
C VAL A 95 1.98 8.01 3.48
N GLY A 96 2.91 7.20 2.99
CA GLY A 96 2.92 5.76 3.20
C GLY A 96 3.71 5.38 4.44
N SER A 97 3.30 4.35 5.20
CA SER A 97 4.04 3.90 6.39
C SER A 97 4.03 2.39 6.53
N CYS A 98 5.15 1.84 7.00
CA CYS A 98 5.27 0.44 7.33
C CYS A 98 4.65 0.07 8.70
N ALA A 99 4.32 1.08 9.54
CA ALA A 99 3.73 0.90 10.87
C ALA A 99 2.73 2.02 11.21
N PRO A 100 1.71 1.75 12.05
CA PRO A 100 0.68 2.73 12.39
C PRO A 100 1.18 3.81 13.36
N GLY A 101 2.10 3.50 14.25
CA GLY A 101 2.52 4.42 15.32
C GLY A 101 3.10 5.74 14.83
N PRO A 102 4.07 5.74 13.90
CA PRO A 102 4.58 6.97 13.32
C PRO A 102 3.49 7.86 12.71
N LEU A 103 2.46 7.26 12.09
CA LEU A 103 1.34 8.02 11.54
C LEU A 103 0.52 8.73 12.62
N LEU A 104 0.32 8.10 13.79
CA LEU A 104 -0.38 8.73 14.92
C LEU A 104 0.32 9.99 15.39
N GLU A 105 1.66 9.99 15.44
CA GLU A 105 2.43 11.15 15.88
C GLU A 105 2.59 12.21 14.78
N LEU A 106 2.87 11.78 13.55
CA LEU A 106 3.29 12.68 12.49
C LEU A 106 2.10 13.32 11.75
N THR A 107 0.95 12.65 11.63
CA THR A 107 -0.22 13.20 10.92
C THR A 107 -0.71 14.55 11.49
N PRO A 108 -0.86 14.74 12.81
CA PRO A 108 -1.23 16.04 13.37
C PRO A 108 -0.19 17.13 13.08
N LYS A 109 1.10 16.79 13.17
CA LYS A 109 2.21 17.73 12.88
C LYS A 109 2.22 18.11 11.39
N LEU A 110 2.00 17.14 10.48
CA LEU A 110 1.86 17.38 9.04
C LEU A 110 0.69 18.32 8.73
N THR A 111 -0.47 18.04 9.33
CA THR A 111 -1.66 18.87 9.16
C THR A 111 -1.43 20.30 9.60
N ALA A 112 -0.69 20.50 10.69
CA ALA A 112 -0.32 21.82 11.17
C ALA A 112 0.70 22.53 10.26
N ALA A 113 1.63 21.78 9.65
CA ALA A 113 2.66 22.33 8.74
C ALA A 113 2.08 22.72 7.37
N PHE A 114 1.07 21.98 6.88
CA PHE A 114 0.48 22.12 5.55
C PHE A 114 -1.01 22.43 5.60
N THR A 115 -1.36 23.57 6.20
CA THR A 115 -2.73 24.01 6.50
C THR A 115 -3.68 24.13 5.29
N GLN A 116 -3.11 24.22 4.07
CA GLN A 116 -3.89 24.34 2.83
C GLN A 116 -3.99 23.02 2.04
N MET A 117 -3.39 21.95 2.57
CA MET A 117 -3.38 20.65 1.91
C MET A 117 -4.08 19.61 2.79
N ALA A 118 -4.76 18.67 2.18
CA ALA A 118 -5.23 17.48 2.88
C ALA A 118 -4.04 16.56 3.17
N ILE A 119 -4.08 15.85 4.29
CA ILE A 119 -3.13 14.79 4.60
C ILE A 119 -3.84 13.45 4.43
N SER A 120 -3.28 12.59 3.59
CA SER A 120 -3.74 11.22 3.39
C SER A 120 -2.65 10.26 3.86
N THR A 121 -3.03 9.23 4.60
CA THR A 121 -2.09 8.23 5.11
C THR A 121 -2.50 6.84 4.67
N GLU A 122 -1.52 6.00 4.37
CA GLU A 122 -1.74 4.61 3.96
C GLU A 122 -0.67 3.72 4.58
N MET A 123 -1.05 2.49 4.98
CA MET A 123 -0.10 1.48 5.40
C MET A 123 0.12 0.46 4.29
N ALA A 124 1.39 0.15 4.03
CA ALA A 124 1.78 -0.85 3.05
C ALA A 124 3.12 -1.50 3.43
N ASP A 125 3.45 -2.59 2.76
CA ASP A 125 4.78 -3.19 2.85
C ASP A 125 5.85 -2.30 2.20
N GLU A 126 7.10 -2.54 2.56
CA GLU A 126 8.24 -1.73 2.12
C GLU A 126 8.36 -1.65 0.59
N GLN A 127 8.16 -2.77 -0.12
CA GLN A 127 8.28 -2.79 -1.58
C GLN A 127 7.19 -1.92 -2.25
N SER A 128 5.97 -1.99 -1.74
CA SER A 128 4.84 -1.16 -2.18
C SER A 128 5.10 0.32 -1.88
N LEU A 129 5.65 0.63 -0.68
CA LEU A 129 6.00 1.98 -0.28
C LEU A 129 7.08 2.57 -1.18
N LEU A 130 8.16 1.84 -1.46
CA LEU A 130 9.23 2.27 -2.37
C LEU A 130 8.73 2.47 -3.79
N THR A 131 7.90 1.56 -4.29
CA THR A 131 7.27 1.70 -5.59
C THR A 131 6.41 2.95 -5.66
N GLY A 132 5.58 3.18 -4.64
CA GLY A 132 4.70 4.35 -4.53
C GLY A 132 5.47 5.67 -4.37
N LEU A 133 6.62 5.68 -3.70
CA LEU A 133 7.49 6.85 -3.62
C LEU A 133 8.10 7.17 -4.99
N ASN A 134 8.62 6.16 -5.71
CA ASN A 134 9.28 6.35 -6.99
C ASN A 134 8.32 6.77 -8.11
N ASN A 135 7.08 6.27 -8.10
CA ASN A 135 6.04 6.70 -9.04
C ASN A 135 5.27 7.94 -8.56
N LYS A 136 5.67 8.51 -7.40
CA LYS A 136 5.12 9.73 -6.81
C LYS A 136 3.66 9.60 -6.33
N THR A 137 3.20 8.40 -6.05
CA THR A 137 1.92 8.15 -5.32
C THR A 137 2.03 8.69 -3.90
N TYR A 138 3.17 8.44 -3.23
CA TYR A 138 3.50 9.03 -1.94
C TYR A 138 4.50 10.17 -2.13
N GLN A 139 4.30 11.29 -1.45
CA GLN A 139 5.28 12.36 -1.32
C GLN A 139 6.32 12.02 -0.26
N MET A 140 5.94 11.17 0.68
CA MET A 140 6.78 10.73 1.80
C MET A 140 6.41 9.31 2.19
N ILE A 141 7.40 8.53 2.59
CA ILE A 141 7.19 7.21 3.18
C ILE A 141 7.92 7.12 4.53
N ILE A 142 7.49 6.19 5.36
CA ILE A 142 8.11 5.90 6.65
C ILE A 142 8.53 4.44 6.65
N LEU A 143 9.85 4.22 6.82
CA LEU A 143 10.48 2.90 6.91
C LEU A 143 11.24 2.77 8.23
N THR A 144 11.72 1.56 8.53
CA THR A 144 12.50 1.26 9.73
C THR A 144 14.01 1.51 9.57
N HIS A 145 14.46 1.89 8.40
CA HIS A 145 15.85 2.19 8.08
C HIS A 145 15.93 3.32 7.05
N PRO A 146 17.01 4.09 7.01
CA PRO A 146 17.25 5.08 5.98
C PRO A 146 17.55 4.42 4.64
N LEU A 147 17.30 5.11 3.54
CA LEU A 147 17.81 4.75 2.22
C LEU A 147 19.10 5.53 1.97
N GLU A 148 20.17 4.80 1.58
CA GLU A 148 21.51 5.39 1.39
C GLU A 148 21.76 5.90 -0.05
N ASP A 149 20.79 5.72 -0.96
CA ASP A 149 20.88 6.19 -2.35
C ASP A 149 20.65 7.71 -2.43
N GLU A 150 21.45 8.41 -3.24
CA GLU A 150 21.37 9.86 -3.47
C GLU A 150 20.02 10.34 -4.05
N LEU A 151 19.19 9.41 -4.53
CA LEU A 151 17.83 9.69 -5.01
C LEU A 151 16.88 10.05 -3.86
N TYR A 152 17.22 9.69 -2.62
CA TYR A 152 16.33 9.83 -1.47
C TYR A 152 16.94 10.71 -0.39
N TYR A 153 16.09 11.53 0.21
CA TYR A 153 16.38 12.18 1.48
C TYR A 153 15.74 11.41 2.61
N SER A 154 16.52 10.94 3.56
CA SER A 154 16.09 10.17 4.73
C SER A 154 16.40 10.94 6.01
N LYS A 155 15.43 11.01 6.93
CA LYS A 155 15.62 11.60 8.26
C LYS A 155 14.93 10.77 9.32
N HIS A 156 15.64 10.47 10.42
CA HIS A 156 15.05 9.84 11.60
C HIS A 156 13.87 10.67 12.10
N CYS A 157 12.75 10.02 12.39
CA CYS A 157 11.50 10.69 12.76
C CYS A 157 10.86 10.17 14.06
N GLY A 158 11.50 9.25 14.74
CA GLY A 158 11.07 8.70 16.02
C GLY A 158 11.36 7.22 16.16
N SER A 159 10.97 6.68 17.31
CA SER A 159 11.09 5.25 17.61
C SER A 159 9.87 4.75 18.38
N GLU A 160 9.67 3.45 18.38
CA GLU A 160 8.65 2.75 19.16
C GLU A 160 9.23 1.58 19.91
N GLN A 161 8.71 1.36 21.12
CA GLN A 161 8.95 0.16 21.91
C GLN A 161 7.66 -0.66 22.00
N LEU A 162 7.67 -1.89 21.49
CA LEU A 162 6.54 -2.80 21.61
C LEU A 162 6.33 -3.22 23.07
N CYS A 163 5.06 -3.26 23.50
CA CYS A 163 4.67 -3.63 24.84
C CYS A 163 3.55 -4.68 24.81
N ALA A 164 3.55 -5.57 25.78
CA ALA A 164 2.41 -6.42 26.11
C ALA A 164 1.47 -5.68 27.06
N CYS A 165 0.19 -5.56 26.70
CA CYS A 165 -0.85 -5.01 27.58
C CYS A 165 -1.56 -6.12 28.32
N LEU A 166 -1.31 -6.24 29.62
CA LEU A 166 -1.69 -7.36 30.48
C LEU A 166 -2.72 -6.92 31.54
N VAL A 167 -3.68 -7.78 31.85
CA VAL A 167 -4.57 -7.59 33.00
C VAL A 167 -3.82 -7.84 34.31
N SER A 168 -4.33 -7.34 35.45
CA SER A 168 -3.69 -7.45 36.79
C SER A 168 -3.42 -8.89 37.22
N GLU A 169 -4.26 -9.83 36.78
CA GLU A 169 -4.17 -11.26 37.13
C GLU A 169 -3.11 -12.01 36.30
N HIS A 170 -2.53 -11.37 35.30
CA HIS A 170 -1.52 -12.00 34.47
C HIS A 170 -0.19 -12.12 35.22
N LYS A 171 0.47 -13.29 35.10
CA LYS A 171 1.73 -13.62 35.80
C LYS A 171 2.85 -12.61 35.65
N TYR A 172 2.84 -11.85 34.54
CA TYR A 172 3.86 -10.84 34.23
C TYR A 172 3.36 -9.40 34.33
N ALA A 173 2.16 -9.16 34.88
CA ALA A 173 1.54 -7.83 34.90
C ALA A 173 2.32 -6.77 35.70
N TYR A 174 3.19 -7.20 36.59
CA TYR A 174 3.98 -6.33 37.47
C TYR A 174 5.49 -6.42 37.22
N GLU A 175 5.91 -7.09 36.15
CA GLU A 175 7.31 -7.14 35.75
C GLU A 175 7.73 -5.82 35.08
N ASN A 176 9.03 -5.52 35.15
CA ASN A 176 9.59 -4.35 34.49
C ASN A 176 9.67 -4.53 32.96
N SER A 177 9.81 -5.77 32.51
CA SER A 177 9.85 -6.17 31.10
C SER A 177 9.50 -7.64 30.95
N VAL A 178 9.13 -8.04 29.72
CA VAL A 178 8.94 -9.43 29.32
C VAL A 178 9.74 -9.71 28.04
N THR A 179 9.95 -10.97 27.71
CA THR A 179 10.54 -11.38 26.43
C THR A 179 9.50 -12.08 25.56
N PHE A 180 9.74 -12.09 24.25
CA PHE A 180 8.90 -12.87 23.33
C PHE A 180 8.87 -14.36 23.72
N ALA A 181 10.02 -14.90 24.18
CA ALA A 181 10.11 -16.28 24.64
C ALA A 181 9.21 -16.56 25.84
N GLN A 182 9.11 -15.63 26.81
CA GLN A 182 8.24 -15.77 27.98
C GLN A 182 6.75 -15.74 27.63
N MET A 183 6.38 -14.97 26.58
CA MET A 183 5.02 -14.79 26.13
C MET A 183 4.61 -15.78 25.02
N ASN A 184 5.57 -16.53 24.47
CA ASN A 184 5.30 -17.49 23.40
C ASN A 184 4.40 -18.64 23.90
N GLY A 185 3.36 -18.96 23.12
CA GLY A 185 2.34 -19.96 23.44
C GLY A 185 1.06 -19.37 24.04
N GLU A 186 1.04 -18.07 24.38
CA GLU A 186 -0.18 -17.40 24.81
C GLU A 186 -1.07 -16.98 23.65
N SER A 187 -2.33 -16.69 23.91
CA SER A 187 -3.28 -16.17 22.92
C SER A 187 -3.42 -14.67 23.08
N PHE A 188 -3.29 -13.92 22.00
CA PHE A 188 -3.36 -12.46 21.99
C PHE A 188 -4.55 -11.96 21.19
N LEU A 189 -5.12 -10.84 21.59
CA LEU A 189 -5.97 -10.01 20.76
C LEU A 189 -5.11 -8.99 20.02
N MET A 190 -5.29 -8.85 18.72
CA MET A 190 -4.51 -7.95 17.87
C MET A 190 -5.41 -7.35 16.77
N VAL A 191 -5.18 -6.10 16.38
CA VAL A 191 -5.80 -5.56 15.17
C VAL A 191 -5.11 -6.12 13.92
N SER A 192 -5.85 -6.22 12.82
CA SER A 192 -5.31 -6.74 11.55
C SER A 192 -4.27 -5.81 10.91
N GLU A 193 -4.33 -4.52 11.24
CA GLU A 193 -3.53 -3.47 10.59
C GLU A 193 -2.45 -2.92 11.53
N VAL A 194 -1.46 -3.76 11.86
CA VAL A 194 -0.32 -3.40 12.72
C VAL A 194 0.99 -3.23 11.93
N GLY A 195 0.94 -3.37 10.61
CA GLY A 195 2.13 -3.23 9.76
C GLY A 195 3.21 -4.25 10.09
N ILE A 196 4.46 -3.78 10.20
CA ILE A 196 5.63 -4.62 10.45
C ILE A 196 5.52 -5.45 11.74
N TRP A 197 4.75 -5.01 12.73
CA TRP A 197 4.63 -5.71 14.02
C TRP A 197 4.01 -7.10 13.88
N ASP A 198 3.12 -7.34 12.90
CA ASP A 198 2.56 -8.68 12.65
C ASP A 198 3.66 -9.69 12.33
N GLY A 199 4.58 -9.35 11.44
CA GLY A 199 5.71 -10.19 11.07
C GLY A 199 6.65 -10.47 12.24
N ILE A 200 6.95 -9.45 13.05
CA ILE A 200 7.84 -9.55 14.21
C ILE A 200 7.25 -10.48 15.28
N VAL A 201 6.01 -10.27 15.70
CA VAL A 201 5.41 -11.08 16.76
C VAL A 201 5.21 -12.54 16.31
N ARG A 202 4.86 -12.78 15.06
CA ARG A 202 4.74 -14.17 14.54
C ARG A 202 6.07 -14.86 14.42
N LYS A 203 7.13 -14.17 14.01
CA LYS A 203 8.50 -14.70 13.93
C LYS A 203 9.00 -15.15 15.31
N HIS A 204 8.79 -14.32 16.34
CA HIS A 204 9.34 -14.56 17.68
C HIS A 204 8.43 -15.39 18.61
N MET A 205 7.13 -15.42 18.30
CA MET A 205 6.13 -16.17 19.07
C MET A 205 5.34 -17.17 18.20
N PRO A 206 6.02 -18.15 17.57
CA PRO A 206 5.39 -19.07 16.60
C PRO A 206 4.38 -20.04 17.22
N GLN A 207 4.37 -20.22 18.54
CA GLN A 207 3.41 -21.08 19.25
C GLN A 207 2.21 -20.28 19.75
N SER A 208 2.23 -18.95 19.67
CA SER A 208 1.15 -18.07 20.08
C SER A 208 0.00 -18.06 19.07
N LYS A 209 -1.20 -17.75 19.56
CA LYS A 209 -2.38 -17.56 18.73
C LYS A 209 -2.76 -16.08 18.70
N PHE A 210 -2.95 -15.53 17.52
CA PHE A 210 -3.34 -14.13 17.32
C PHE A 210 -4.77 -14.07 16.81
N LEU A 211 -5.67 -13.58 17.67
CA LEU A 211 -7.08 -13.34 17.36
C LEU A 211 -7.20 -11.96 16.73
N LEU A 212 -7.38 -11.92 15.42
CA LEU A 212 -7.40 -10.66 14.65
C LEU A 212 -8.78 -10.01 14.74
N LEU A 213 -8.79 -8.72 15.03
CA LEU A 213 -9.96 -7.87 15.07
C LEU A 213 -9.82 -6.74 14.03
N SER A 214 -10.90 -6.42 13.35
CA SER A 214 -10.92 -5.31 12.40
C SER A 214 -11.13 -3.98 13.14
N GLY A 215 -10.09 -3.13 13.11
CA GLY A 215 -10.11 -1.80 13.71
C GLY A 215 -9.84 -1.77 15.21
N SER A 216 -9.33 -0.63 15.67
CA SER A 216 -8.95 -0.40 17.06
C SER A 216 -10.15 -0.34 18.01
N GLU A 217 -11.32 0.11 17.55
CA GLU A 217 -12.55 0.17 18.35
C GLU A 217 -13.00 -1.23 18.79
N SER A 218 -13.05 -2.18 17.85
CA SER A 218 -13.37 -3.59 18.14
C SER A 218 -12.37 -4.22 19.10
N LEU A 219 -11.08 -3.89 18.97
CA LEU A 219 -10.06 -4.36 19.90
C LEU A 219 -10.30 -3.79 21.31
N ILE A 220 -10.67 -2.52 21.44
CA ILE A 220 -10.96 -1.89 22.74
C ILE A 220 -12.14 -2.60 23.41
N GLU A 221 -13.24 -2.76 22.70
CA GLU A 221 -14.47 -3.36 23.23
C GLU A 221 -14.24 -4.81 23.71
N VAL A 222 -13.57 -5.63 22.90
CA VAL A 222 -13.26 -7.03 23.27
C VAL A 222 -12.23 -7.09 24.41
N ALA A 223 -11.20 -6.23 24.38
CA ALA A 223 -10.17 -6.23 25.40
C ALA A 223 -10.67 -5.81 26.78
N ASP A 224 -11.70 -4.94 26.86
CA ASP A 224 -12.28 -4.51 28.15
C ASP A 224 -13.02 -5.64 28.89
N THR A 225 -13.45 -6.67 28.16
CA THR A 225 -14.16 -7.84 28.71
C THR A 225 -13.34 -9.13 28.71
N SER A 226 -12.13 -9.11 28.17
CA SER A 226 -11.24 -10.27 27.99
C SER A 226 -10.03 -10.18 28.91
N SER A 227 -9.55 -11.32 29.41
CA SER A 227 -8.26 -11.43 30.09
C SER A 227 -7.07 -11.65 29.14
N LEU A 228 -7.30 -11.82 27.84
CA LEU A 228 -6.25 -12.07 26.86
C LEU A 228 -5.31 -10.87 26.74
N PRO A 229 -3.99 -11.08 26.64
CA PRO A 229 -3.03 -10.06 26.30
C PRO A 229 -3.35 -9.35 24.99
N THR A 230 -2.99 -8.06 24.93
CA THR A 230 -2.99 -7.28 23.70
C THR A 230 -1.62 -6.64 23.50
N PHE A 231 -1.38 -6.07 22.33
CA PHE A 231 -0.19 -5.27 22.08
C PHE A 231 -0.49 -3.78 22.15
N SER A 232 0.52 -3.01 22.52
CA SER A 232 0.60 -1.56 22.37
C SER A 232 2.06 -1.17 22.12
N THR A 233 2.30 0.10 21.89
CA THR A 233 3.65 0.67 21.89
C THR A 233 3.70 1.82 22.89
N ASP A 234 4.89 2.18 23.37
CA ASP A 234 5.09 3.35 24.21
C ASP A 234 4.57 4.63 23.52
N LEU A 235 4.75 4.73 22.20
CA LEU A 235 4.23 5.81 21.37
C LEU A 235 2.69 5.84 21.36
N SER A 236 2.04 4.71 21.13
CA SER A 236 0.58 4.62 21.13
C SER A 236 -0.01 4.93 22.51
N ILE A 237 0.64 4.48 23.58
CA ILE A 237 0.25 4.79 24.96
C ILE A 237 0.38 6.28 25.27
N ARG A 238 1.49 6.92 24.82
CA ARG A 238 1.71 8.35 25.02
C ARG A 238 0.64 9.21 24.34
N ILE A 239 0.17 8.82 23.16
CA ILE A 239 -0.79 9.59 22.36
C ILE A 239 -2.24 9.28 22.73
N LEU A 240 -2.58 8.00 22.87
CA LEU A 240 -3.96 7.54 23.06
C LEU A 240 -4.30 7.29 24.54
N GLY A 241 -3.29 7.25 25.42
CA GLY A 241 -3.44 6.91 26.82
C GLY A 241 -3.40 5.41 27.11
N MET A 242 -3.17 5.08 28.37
CA MET A 242 -3.23 3.70 28.84
C MET A 242 -4.69 3.22 28.97
N ARG A 243 -4.92 1.96 28.65
CA ARG A 243 -6.22 1.31 28.88
C ARG A 243 -6.46 1.12 30.37
N ARG A 244 -7.71 1.29 30.79
CA ARG A 244 -8.12 1.00 32.17
C ARG A 244 -7.90 -0.49 32.47
N HIS A 245 -7.43 -0.77 33.68
CA HIS A 245 -7.22 -2.14 34.20
C HIS A 245 -6.21 -3.01 33.44
N ARG A 246 -5.31 -2.37 32.65
CA ARG A 246 -4.22 -3.08 31.99
C ARG A 246 -2.89 -2.40 32.25
N PHE A 247 -1.85 -3.22 32.36
CA PHE A 247 -0.47 -2.81 32.54
C PHE A 247 0.27 -2.98 31.22
N SER A 248 1.02 -1.98 30.82
CA SER A 248 1.84 -2.04 29.62
C SER A 248 3.27 -2.43 30.02
N ILE A 249 3.68 -3.62 29.63
CA ILE A 249 4.98 -4.19 29.97
C ILE A 249 5.81 -4.26 28.69
N PRO A 250 6.96 -3.54 28.60
CA PRO A 250 7.79 -3.53 27.41
C PRO A 250 8.43 -4.90 27.15
N PHE A 251 8.54 -5.28 25.90
CA PHE A 251 9.37 -6.41 25.50
C PHE A 251 10.84 -6.00 25.58
N ALA A 252 11.69 -6.87 26.17
CA ALA A 252 13.13 -6.62 26.35
C ALA A 252 13.97 -7.05 25.12
N ASP A 253 13.35 -7.71 24.17
CA ASP A 253 14.03 -8.19 22.97
C ASP A 253 14.39 -7.01 22.05
N GLU A 254 15.52 -7.09 21.35
CA GLU A 254 16.00 -6.03 20.46
C GLU A 254 15.02 -5.76 19.32
N ASP A 255 14.46 -6.81 18.71
CA ASP A 255 13.45 -6.68 17.64
C ASP A 255 12.12 -6.06 18.11
N ALA A 256 11.93 -5.79 19.40
CA ALA A 256 10.79 -5.09 19.97
C ALA A 256 10.96 -3.56 20.03
N HIS A 257 12.16 -3.07 19.73
CA HIS A 257 12.45 -1.65 19.54
C HIS A 257 12.65 -1.34 18.06
N MET A 258 12.04 -0.26 17.58
CA MET A 258 12.10 0.10 16.16
C MET A 258 12.30 1.59 15.98
N ASP A 259 13.33 1.94 15.24
CA ASP A 259 13.53 3.30 14.73
C ASP A 259 12.76 3.52 13.43
N PHE A 260 12.29 4.74 13.21
CA PHE A 260 11.59 5.12 11.99
C PHE A 260 12.24 6.31 11.30
N TYR A 261 12.21 6.27 9.98
CA TYR A 261 12.78 7.28 9.10
C TYR A 261 11.72 7.78 8.12
N CYS A 262 11.51 9.09 8.09
CA CYS A 262 10.77 9.74 7.03
C CYS A 262 11.66 9.90 5.81
N ILE A 263 11.18 9.46 4.66
CA ILE A 263 11.93 9.41 3.41
C ILE A 263 11.11 10.08 2.31
N CYS A 264 11.75 10.92 1.52
CA CYS A 264 11.17 11.48 0.29
C CYS A 264 12.19 11.42 -0.85
N LEU A 265 11.73 11.65 -2.09
CA LEU A 265 12.66 11.86 -3.19
C LEU A 265 13.45 13.15 -2.97
N GLU A 266 14.77 13.16 -3.23
CA GLU A 266 15.61 14.33 -3.12
C GLU A 266 15.08 15.50 -3.96
N SER A 267 14.54 15.21 -5.15
CA SER A 267 13.90 16.21 -6.01
C SER A 267 12.67 16.89 -5.40
N GLU A 268 12.03 16.27 -4.40
CA GLU A 268 10.83 16.80 -3.71
C GLU A 268 11.17 17.43 -2.34
N TYR A 269 12.40 17.23 -1.85
CA TYR A 269 12.82 17.68 -0.52
C TYR A 269 12.58 19.18 -0.29
N GLN A 270 12.81 20.03 -1.30
CA GLN A 270 12.61 21.47 -1.17
C GLN A 270 11.16 21.84 -0.81
N HIS A 271 10.19 21.13 -1.36
CA HIS A 271 8.76 21.33 -1.07
C HIS A 271 8.40 20.88 0.35
N LEU A 272 9.13 19.89 0.89
CA LEU A 272 8.90 19.29 2.20
C LEU A 272 9.84 19.81 3.28
N THR A 273 10.74 20.77 2.97
CA THR A 273 11.77 21.29 3.88
C THR A 273 11.20 21.79 5.21
N LYS A 274 10.04 22.48 5.19
CA LYS A 274 9.38 22.96 6.42
C LYS A 274 9.05 21.80 7.37
N TRP A 275 8.63 20.68 6.82
CA TRP A 275 8.31 19.49 7.55
C TRP A 275 9.55 18.82 8.12
N PHE A 276 10.53 18.52 7.27
CA PHE A 276 11.76 17.85 7.70
C PHE A 276 12.55 18.64 8.75
N LYS A 277 12.43 19.96 8.79
CA LYS A 277 13.01 20.80 9.86
C LYS A 277 12.31 20.67 11.21
N GLN A 278 11.07 20.20 11.24
CA GLN A 278 10.31 19.98 12.47
C GLN A 278 10.51 18.57 13.06
N LEU A 279 11.06 17.65 12.28
CA LEU A 279 11.49 16.34 12.76
C LEU A 279 12.85 16.50 13.46
N SER A 280 12.82 16.71 14.74
CA SER A 280 14.02 16.82 15.59
C SER A 280 13.97 15.83 16.73
#